data_7cca7d36445910bce050663d05064abb
#
_entry.id   7cca7d36445910bce050663d05064abb
#
_cell.length_a   1.000
_cell.length_b   1.000
_cell.length_c   1.000
_cell.angle_alpha   90.00
_cell.angle_beta   90.00
_cell.angle_gamma   90.00
#
_symmetry.space_group_name_H-M   'P 1'
#
loop_
_entity.id
_entity.type
_entity.pdbx_description
1 polymer ?
#
loop_
_entity_poly.entity_id
_entity_poly.type
_entity_poly.pdbx_seq_one_letter_code
_entity_poly.pdbx_strand_id
1 'polypeptide(L)'
;MVRKFMIAAVSVAALTLSATAIAQAQTFTAHASTQEPNRLVTLETLKKWEKELSNWGRWGKEDQRGLLNLITPEKTKQALALVKEAKTVTLQINPFKKTGIDTGGFGENVHRMARIDPETGAVRGALDIIQLSIHDGLNSHLDALCHYQGPIGRKPNEPAVSYNGFPFTLTAAGCRESAADRMGPGYITRAILVDMPLLKKVKWLEPSTPIYVEDLEAWEKFAEIRIGAGDALLIRTGRWAKRAAEGPWAYSQA
;
A
#
# COMPACT_ATOMS: atom_id res chain seq x y z
N MET A 1 65.88 -22.91 -47.41
CA MET A 1 65.01 -21.81 -47.76
C MET A 1 64.12 -21.53 -46.52
N VAL A 2 64.53 -20.59 -45.68
CA VAL A 2 63.93 -20.33 -44.39
C VAL A 2 63.19 -18.96 -44.47
N ARG A 3 61.85 -18.93 -44.44
CA ARG A 3 61.10 -17.70 -44.38
C ARG A 3 60.93 -17.27 -42.91
N LYS A 4 61.50 -16.12 -42.58
CA LYS A 4 61.28 -15.43 -41.31
C LYS A 4 59.89 -14.81 -41.28
N PHE A 5 59.09 -15.15 -40.29
CA PHE A 5 57.90 -14.41 -39.96
C PHE A 5 58.21 -13.37 -38.85
N MET A 6 58.04 -12.11 -39.19
CA MET A 6 58.05 -11.03 -38.21
C MET A 6 56.72 -11.01 -37.47
N ILE A 7 56.76 -11.12 -36.15
CA ILE A 7 55.58 -10.92 -35.26
C ILE A 7 55.61 -9.45 -34.86
N ALA A 8 54.58 -8.72 -35.30
CA ALA A 8 54.33 -7.37 -34.83
C ALA A 8 53.55 -7.45 -33.48
N ALA A 9 54.16 -6.94 -32.42
CA ALA A 9 53.51 -6.81 -31.12
C ALA A 9 52.57 -5.61 -31.16
N VAL A 10 51.27 -5.87 -31.02
CA VAL A 10 50.26 -4.84 -30.81
C VAL A 10 50.08 -4.68 -29.30
N SER A 11 50.55 -3.55 -28.78
CA SER A 11 50.32 -3.18 -27.38
C SER A 11 48.89 -2.69 -27.22
N VAL A 12 48.06 -3.48 -26.58
CA VAL A 12 46.70 -3.06 -26.13
C VAL A 12 46.86 -2.36 -24.79
N ALA A 13 46.73 -1.05 -24.78
CA ALA A 13 46.59 -0.27 -23.55
C ALA A 13 45.20 -0.47 -22.98
N ALA A 14 45.09 -1.25 -21.91
CA ALA A 14 43.85 -1.39 -21.14
C ALA A 14 43.62 -0.12 -20.29
N LEU A 15 42.71 0.73 -20.71
CA LEU A 15 42.16 1.80 -19.85
C LEU A 15 41.22 1.13 -18.85
N THR A 16 41.69 0.95 -17.63
CA THR A 16 40.82 0.64 -16.48
C THR A 16 40.14 1.92 -16.00
N LEU A 17 38.90 2.14 -16.43
CA LEU A 17 38.04 3.13 -15.80
C LEU A 17 37.60 2.56 -14.42
N SER A 18 38.26 3.03 -13.38
CA SER A 18 37.81 2.83 -12.01
C SER A 18 36.59 3.69 -11.79
N ALA A 19 35.40 3.10 -11.92
CA ALA A 19 34.17 3.73 -11.49
C ALA A 19 34.10 3.68 -9.95
N THR A 20 34.68 4.67 -9.29
CA THR A 20 34.41 4.95 -7.87
C THR A 20 33.00 5.49 -7.76
N ALA A 21 32.02 4.60 -7.52
CA ALA A 21 30.71 4.98 -7.06
C ALA A 21 30.87 5.57 -5.67
N ILE A 22 30.93 6.89 -5.58
CA ILE A 22 30.83 7.62 -4.31
C ILE A 22 29.37 7.45 -3.88
N ALA A 23 29.11 6.48 -3.01
CA ALA A 23 27.87 6.42 -2.25
C ALA A 23 27.84 7.64 -1.32
N GLN A 24 27.21 8.72 -1.75
CA GLN A 24 26.88 9.81 -0.86
C GLN A 24 25.86 9.28 0.16
N ALA A 25 26.34 8.89 1.33
CA ALA A 25 25.49 8.70 2.49
C ALA A 25 24.90 10.07 2.83
N GLN A 26 23.67 10.32 2.39
CA GLN A 26 22.94 11.50 2.83
C GLN A 26 22.69 11.32 4.33
N THR A 27 23.44 12.01 5.14
CA THR A 27 23.18 12.16 6.58
C THR A 27 21.89 12.97 6.73
N PHE A 28 20.78 12.26 6.91
CA PHE A 28 19.53 12.89 7.31
C PHE A 28 19.69 13.35 8.75
N THR A 29 19.98 14.62 8.95
CA THR A 29 19.80 15.26 10.25
C THR A 29 18.33 15.18 10.61
N ALA A 30 18.02 14.72 11.82
CA ALA A 30 16.68 14.82 12.37
C ALA A 30 16.34 16.32 12.50
N HIS A 31 15.73 16.89 11.46
CA HIS A 31 15.08 18.18 11.61
C HIS A 31 13.85 17.90 12.46
N ALA A 32 13.75 18.57 13.62
CA ALA A 32 12.49 18.74 14.29
C ALA A 32 11.49 19.17 13.23
N SER A 33 10.45 18.37 12.98
CA SER A 33 9.39 18.74 12.08
C SER A 33 8.86 20.07 12.59
N THR A 34 9.04 21.14 11.83
CA THR A 34 8.15 22.29 11.94
C THR A 34 6.80 21.70 11.56
N GLN A 35 6.04 21.25 12.56
CA GLN A 35 4.66 20.86 12.35
C GLN A 35 3.99 22.09 11.78
N GLU A 36 3.69 22.04 10.49
CA GLU A 36 2.73 22.96 9.89
C GLU A 36 1.53 22.98 10.83
N PRO A 37 0.98 24.16 11.18
CA PRO A 37 -0.12 24.23 12.11
C PRO A 37 -1.23 23.28 11.64
N ASN A 38 -1.54 22.30 12.48
CA ASN A 38 -2.53 21.28 12.17
C ASN A 38 -3.83 22.01 11.80
N ARG A 39 -4.23 21.95 10.53
CA ARG A 39 -5.45 22.62 10.06
C ARG A 39 -6.62 22.00 10.79
N LEU A 40 -7.38 22.80 11.51
CA LEU A 40 -8.54 22.32 12.24
C LEU A 40 -9.59 21.79 11.25
N VAL A 41 -9.82 20.50 11.26
CA VAL A 41 -10.89 19.86 10.51
C VAL A 41 -12.09 19.67 11.45
N THR A 42 -13.15 20.44 11.21
CA THR A 42 -14.39 20.34 11.99
C THR A 42 -15.32 19.27 11.43
N LEU A 43 -16.35 18.92 12.22
CA LEU A 43 -17.40 18.01 11.75
C LEU A 43 -18.13 18.58 10.52
N GLU A 44 -18.35 19.89 10.47
CA GLU A 44 -18.95 20.57 9.31
C GLU A 44 -18.05 20.48 8.09
N THR A 45 -16.74 20.62 8.26
CA THR A 45 -15.79 20.42 7.17
C THR A 45 -15.86 18.99 6.62
N LEU A 46 -15.93 17.98 7.49
CA LEU A 46 -16.07 16.59 7.07
C LEU A 46 -17.38 16.33 6.32
N LYS A 47 -18.50 16.84 6.82
CA LYS A 47 -19.81 16.73 6.15
C LYS A 47 -19.81 17.42 4.78
N LYS A 48 -19.15 18.58 4.68
CA LYS A 48 -18.98 19.29 3.42
C LYS A 48 -18.19 18.43 2.42
N TRP A 49 -17.06 17.88 2.83
CA TRP A 49 -16.23 17.02 1.97
C TRP A 49 -16.95 15.74 1.56
N GLU A 50 -17.67 15.10 2.49
CA GLU A 50 -18.49 13.93 2.17
C GLU A 50 -19.45 14.20 1.00
N LYS A 51 -20.07 15.38 0.99
CA LYS A 51 -20.98 15.78 -0.08
C LYS A 51 -20.24 16.18 -1.38
N GLU A 52 -19.18 16.98 -1.27
CA GLU A 52 -18.46 17.54 -2.43
C GLU A 52 -17.59 16.50 -3.15
N LEU A 53 -17.05 15.53 -2.40
CA LEU A 53 -16.16 14.49 -2.96
C LEU A 53 -16.92 13.18 -3.25
N SER A 54 -18.23 13.14 -3.00
CA SER A 54 -19.04 11.96 -3.28
C SER A 54 -19.04 11.64 -4.79
N ASN A 55 -18.80 10.38 -5.09
CA ASN A 55 -18.92 9.82 -6.44
C ASN A 55 -20.12 8.89 -6.60
N TRP A 56 -21.05 8.94 -5.63
CA TRP A 56 -22.26 8.13 -5.66
C TRP A 56 -23.09 8.43 -6.91
N GLY A 57 -23.63 7.39 -7.52
CA GLY A 57 -24.41 7.48 -8.74
C GLY A 57 -23.60 7.72 -10.02
N ARG A 58 -22.28 8.01 -9.93
CA ARG A 58 -21.42 8.30 -11.09
C ARG A 58 -21.42 7.16 -12.12
N TRP A 59 -21.50 5.93 -11.67
CA TRP A 59 -21.56 4.72 -12.50
C TRP A 59 -22.90 3.98 -12.39
N GLY A 60 -23.95 4.70 -12.02
CA GLY A 60 -25.30 4.16 -11.82
C GLY A 60 -25.56 3.75 -10.39
N LYS A 61 -26.86 3.66 -10.05
CA LYS A 61 -27.31 3.40 -8.70
C LYS A 61 -26.98 1.99 -8.17
N GLU A 62 -26.74 1.04 -9.05
CA GLU A 62 -26.42 -0.34 -8.71
C GLU A 62 -24.90 -0.58 -8.66
N ASP A 63 -24.08 0.45 -8.87
CA ASP A 63 -22.62 0.30 -8.84
C ASP A 63 -22.12 0.00 -7.43
N GLN A 64 -21.26 -1.01 -7.31
CA GLN A 64 -20.64 -1.47 -6.08
C GLN A 64 -19.10 -1.45 -6.14
N ARG A 65 -18.53 -0.83 -7.17
CA ARG A 65 -17.09 -0.82 -7.45
C ARG A 65 -16.43 0.53 -7.18
N GLY A 66 -17.20 1.60 -7.23
CA GLY A 66 -16.69 2.96 -6.99
C GLY A 66 -15.55 3.34 -7.94
N LEU A 67 -14.47 3.92 -7.40
CA LEU A 67 -13.32 4.37 -8.19
C LEU A 67 -12.61 3.26 -8.97
N LEU A 68 -12.81 1.99 -8.62
CA LEU A 68 -12.25 0.86 -9.38
C LEU A 68 -12.78 0.78 -10.81
N ASN A 69 -13.92 1.43 -11.11
CA ASN A 69 -14.41 1.59 -12.47
C ASN A 69 -13.48 2.43 -13.37
N LEU A 70 -12.56 3.18 -12.80
CA LEU A 70 -11.55 3.93 -13.55
C LEU A 70 -10.39 3.04 -14.04
N ILE A 71 -10.29 1.80 -13.54
CA ILE A 71 -9.32 0.82 -14.03
C ILE A 71 -9.95 0.08 -15.21
N THR A 72 -9.94 0.75 -16.36
CA THR A 72 -10.49 0.20 -17.61
C THR A 72 -9.50 -0.79 -18.25
N PRO A 73 -9.94 -1.61 -19.23
CA PRO A 73 -9.03 -2.45 -20.01
C PRO A 73 -7.89 -1.67 -20.66
N GLU A 74 -8.14 -0.45 -21.12
CA GLU A 74 -7.14 0.45 -21.71
C GLU A 74 -6.13 0.89 -20.66
N LYS A 75 -6.59 1.25 -19.45
CA LYS A 75 -5.72 1.59 -18.33
C LYS A 75 -4.83 0.41 -17.93
N THR A 76 -5.39 -0.80 -17.89
CA THR A 76 -4.64 -2.03 -17.61
C THR A 76 -3.58 -2.29 -18.69
N LYS A 77 -3.90 -2.16 -19.97
CA LYS A 77 -2.92 -2.29 -21.06
C LYS A 77 -1.79 -1.28 -20.94
N GLN A 78 -2.12 -0.01 -20.63
CA GLN A 78 -1.11 1.03 -20.39
C GLN A 78 -0.21 0.68 -19.22
N ALA A 79 -0.77 0.16 -18.11
CA ALA A 79 0.00 -0.25 -16.94
C ALA A 79 0.95 -1.41 -17.26
N LEU A 80 0.49 -2.42 -17.98
CA LEU A 80 1.33 -3.55 -18.42
C LEU A 80 2.49 -3.12 -19.32
N ALA A 81 2.27 -2.12 -20.17
CA ALA A 81 3.31 -1.57 -21.04
C ALA A 81 4.46 -0.86 -20.27
N LEU A 82 4.26 -0.52 -19.01
CA LEU A 82 5.31 0.06 -18.15
C LEU A 82 6.29 -0.99 -17.62
N VAL A 83 5.95 -2.28 -17.69
CA VAL A 83 6.81 -3.36 -17.19
C VAL A 83 8.01 -3.54 -18.13
N LYS A 84 9.22 -3.24 -17.65
CA LYS A 84 10.47 -3.36 -18.42
C LYS A 84 11.34 -4.50 -17.94
N GLU A 85 11.42 -4.70 -16.63
CA GLU A 85 12.36 -5.64 -16.03
C GLU A 85 11.67 -6.87 -15.44
N ALA A 86 10.32 -6.93 -15.47
CA ALA A 86 9.51 -8.01 -14.89
C ALA A 86 9.86 -8.35 -13.42
N LYS A 87 10.37 -7.38 -12.68
CA LYS A 87 10.63 -7.52 -11.25
C LYS A 87 9.36 -7.36 -10.46
N THR A 88 9.14 -8.25 -9.52
CA THR A 88 8.03 -8.16 -8.55
C THR A 88 8.55 -7.74 -7.18
N VAL A 89 7.76 -6.91 -6.49
CA VAL A 89 8.03 -6.47 -5.11
C VAL A 89 6.81 -6.81 -4.27
N THR A 90 7.01 -7.61 -3.23
CA THR A 90 5.94 -7.88 -2.28
C THR A 90 5.77 -6.70 -1.32
N LEU A 91 4.54 -6.29 -1.08
CA LEU A 91 4.16 -5.32 -0.05
C LEU A 91 3.65 -6.00 1.22
N GLN A 92 3.61 -7.34 1.22
CA GLN A 92 3.22 -8.14 2.37
C GLN A 92 4.43 -8.41 3.26
N ILE A 93 4.28 -8.24 4.56
CA ILE A 93 5.19 -8.77 5.57
C ILE A 93 4.66 -10.10 6.11
N ASN A 94 5.51 -10.89 6.78
CA ASN A 94 5.06 -12.14 7.39
C ASN A 94 4.31 -11.83 8.71
N PRO A 95 2.98 -12.04 8.76
CA PRO A 95 2.16 -11.69 9.92
C PRO A 95 2.41 -12.58 11.14
N PHE A 96 3.09 -13.72 10.96
CA PHE A 96 3.39 -14.66 12.04
C PHE A 96 4.73 -14.38 12.73
N LYS A 97 5.56 -13.51 12.17
CA LYS A 97 6.92 -13.25 12.66
C LYS A 97 7.13 -11.91 13.34
N LYS A 98 6.17 -11.00 13.28
CA LYS A 98 6.31 -9.64 13.83
C LYS A 98 5.09 -9.29 14.68
N THR A 99 5.01 -9.89 15.85
CA THR A 99 3.99 -9.51 16.84
C THR A 99 4.48 -8.36 17.71
N GLY A 100 3.57 -7.60 18.28
CA GLY A 100 3.87 -6.51 19.20
C GLY A 100 2.60 -5.80 19.66
N ILE A 101 2.75 -4.76 20.44
CA ILE A 101 1.65 -3.94 20.96
C ILE A 101 0.83 -3.26 19.85
N ASP A 102 1.42 -3.13 18.67
CA ASP A 102 0.82 -2.56 17.46
C ASP A 102 0.13 -3.61 16.57
N THR A 103 -0.02 -4.83 17.08
CA THR A 103 -0.65 -5.94 16.35
C THR A 103 -1.61 -6.67 17.28
N GLY A 104 -2.57 -7.40 16.70
CA GLY A 104 -3.43 -8.29 17.49
C GLY A 104 -4.64 -7.63 18.15
N GLY A 105 -4.97 -6.39 17.81
CA GLY A 105 -6.18 -5.76 18.35
C GLY A 105 -7.50 -6.42 17.92
N PHE A 106 -7.45 -7.30 16.92
CA PHE A 106 -8.62 -7.94 16.31
C PHE A 106 -8.57 -9.47 16.30
N GLY A 107 -7.64 -10.09 17.03
CA GLY A 107 -7.48 -11.54 17.11
C GLY A 107 -6.07 -12.02 16.76
N GLU A 108 -5.87 -13.33 16.87
CA GLU A 108 -4.58 -13.94 16.61
C GLU A 108 -4.41 -14.39 15.16
N ASN A 109 -3.20 -14.21 14.63
CA ASN A 109 -2.77 -14.86 13.40
C ASN A 109 -2.23 -16.24 13.75
N VAL A 110 -2.86 -17.28 13.23
CA VAL A 110 -2.50 -18.68 13.53
C VAL A 110 -2.07 -19.39 12.25
N HIS A 111 -0.93 -20.05 12.31
CA HIS A 111 -0.48 -20.97 11.29
C HIS A 111 -0.18 -22.32 11.94
N ARG A 112 -0.85 -23.37 11.47
CA ARG A 112 -0.65 -24.75 11.93
C ARG A 112 -0.43 -25.66 10.74
N MET A 113 0.42 -26.67 10.94
CA MET A 113 0.56 -27.78 10.00
C MET A 113 -0.32 -28.95 10.44
N ALA A 114 -1.05 -29.56 9.52
CA ALA A 114 -1.82 -30.77 9.74
C ALA A 114 -1.34 -31.88 8.82
N ARG A 115 -1.39 -33.12 9.30
CA ARG A 115 -1.11 -34.32 8.48
C ARG A 115 -2.32 -34.67 7.63
N ILE A 116 -2.07 -35.16 6.42
CA ILE A 116 -3.15 -35.56 5.51
C ILE A 116 -3.77 -36.92 5.94
N ASP A 117 -2.98 -37.79 6.58
CA ASP A 117 -3.47 -39.08 7.06
C ASP A 117 -3.25 -39.21 8.58
N PRO A 118 -4.29 -38.91 9.38
CA PRO A 118 -4.21 -39.00 10.84
C PRO A 118 -4.27 -40.46 11.35
N GLU A 119 -4.82 -41.42 10.57
CA GLU A 119 -5.03 -42.80 11.03
C GLU A 119 -3.78 -43.65 10.89
N THR A 120 -3.08 -43.55 9.78
CA THR A 120 -1.91 -44.39 9.51
C THR A 120 -0.60 -43.75 9.99
N GLY A 121 -0.59 -42.48 10.32
CA GLY A 121 0.63 -41.74 10.66
C GLY A 121 1.61 -41.58 9.48
N ALA A 122 1.26 -42.11 8.30
CA ALA A 122 2.08 -42.00 7.10
C ALA A 122 2.05 -40.56 6.59
N VAL A 123 3.18 -39.88 6.65
CA VAL A 123 3.32 -38.49 6.16
C VAL A 123 3.56 -38.53 4.66
N ARG A 124 2.49 -38.58 3.87
CA ARG A 124 2.56 -38.41 2.41
C ARG A 124 2.46 -36.96 2.00
N GLY A 125 2.10 -36.07 2.93
CA GLY A 125 1.95 -34.64 2.72
C GLY A 125 1.53 -33.93 3.99
N ALA A 126 1.50 -32.59 3.92
CA ALA A 126 1.04 -31.74 4.99
C ALA A 126 0.10 -30.67 4.43
N LEU A 127 -0.82 -30.22 5.27
CA LEU A 127 -1.75 -29.14 5.00
C LEU A 127 -1.43 -27.97 5.92
N ASP A 128 -1.55 -26.76 5.38
CA ASP A 128 -1.50 -25.55 6.15
C ASP A 128 -2.92 -25.14 6.58
N ILE A 129 -3.07 -24.82 7.84
CA ILE A 129 -4.27 -24.19 8.40
C ILE A 129 -3.88 -22.78 8.81
N ILE A 130 -4.48 -21.78 8.15
CA ILE A 130 -4.16 -20.39 8.36
C ILE A 130 -5.42 -19.64 8.82
N GLN A 131 -5.28 -18.94 9.93
CA GLN A 131 -6.25 -17.95 10.41
C GLN A 131 -5.56 -16.60 10.48
N LEU A 132 -6.15 -15.59 9.85
CA LEU A 132 -5.62 -14.23 9.83
C LEU A 132 -6.65 -13.24 10.36
N SER A 133 -6.20 -12.38 11.26
CA SER A 133 -6.88 -11.14 11.59
C SER A 133 -6.48 -10.10 10.55
N ILE A 134 -7.29 -9.95 9.49
CA ILE A 134 -6.93 -9.17 8.30
C ILE A 134 -6.66 -7.69 8.63
N HIS A 135 -7.44 -7.13 9.55
CA HIS A 135 -7.37 -5.70 9.92
C HIS A 135 -6.31 -5.36 10.96
N ASP A 136 -5.41 -6.27 11.28
CA ASP A 136 -4.28 -5.91 12.13
C ASP A 136 -3.25 -5.04 11.37
N GLY A 137 -2.36 -4.39 12.10
CA GLY A 137 -1.35 -3.49 11.52
C GLY A 137 -0.27 -4.19 10.68
N LEU A 138 -0.34 -5.50 10.49
CA LEU A 138 0.66 -6.32 9.79
C LEU A 138 0.21 -6.80 8.41
N ASN A 139 -1.07 -7.02 8.23
CA ASN A 139 -1.59 -7.63 7.01
C ASN A 139 -1.86 -6.58 5.93
N SER A 140 -1.29 -6.79 4.74
CA SER A 140 -1.74 -6.07 3.55
C SER A 140 -3.06 -6.65 3.08
N HIS A 141 -4.08 -5.82 2.98
CA HIS A 141 -5.43 -6.22 2.56
C HIS A 141 -6.10 -5.11 1.77
N LEU A 142 -7.21 -5.43 1.14
CA LEU A 142 -8.10 -4.51 0.46
C LEU A 142 -9.40 -4.43 1.24
N ASP A 143 -9.71 -3.27 1.81
CA ASP A 143 -10.98 -3.03 2.46
C ASP A 143 -12.11 -2.94 1.45
N ALA A 144 -13.19 -3.64 1.72
CA ALA A 144 -14.41 -3.52 0.97
C ALA A 144 -15.11 -2.19 1.26
N LEU A 145 -15.83 -1.63 0.27
CA LEU A 145 -16.56 -0.38 0.44
C LEU A 145 -17.61 -0.45 1.56
N CYS A 146 -18.10 -1.64 1.87
CA CYS A 146 -19.03 -1.88 2.98
C CYS A 146 -18.41 -1.72 4.37
N HIS A 147 -17.09 -1.63 4.51
CA HIS A 147 -16.45 -1.41 5.81
C HIS A 147 -16.64 0.02 6.31
N TYR A 148 -17.04 0.93 5.45
CA TYR A 148 -17.34 2.30 5.82
C TYR A 148 -18.83 2.57 5.73
N GLN A 149 -19.34 3.22 6.77
CA GLN A 149 -20.75 3.60 6.87
C GLN A 149 -20.90 5.11 7.04
N GLY A 150 -21.89 5.66 6.36
CA GLY A 150 -22.26 7.06 6.43
C GLY A 150 -23.70 7.25 6.89
N PRO A 151 -24.17 8.48 6.88
CA PRO A 151 -23.40 9.71 6.68
C PRO A 151 -22.53 10.09 7.89
N ILE A 152 -21.53 10.93 7.69
CA ILE A 152 -20.68 11.47 8.76
C ILE A 152 -21.52 12.24 9.77
N GLY A 153 -21.33 11.96 11.07
CA GLY A 153 -22.09 12.58 12.14
C GLY A 153 -23.51 12.01 12.32
N ARG A 154 -23.79 10.86 11.71
CA ARG A 154 -25.04 10.10 11.93
C ARG A 154 -25.21 9.75 13.40
N LYS A 155 -26.45 9.85 13.89
CA LYS A 155 -26.77 9.40 15.25
C LYS A 155 -26.87 7.87 15.32
N PRO A 156 -26.64 7.24 16.47
CA PRO A 156 -26.67 5.79 16.62
C PRO A 156 -27.96 5.10 16.17
N ASN A 157 -29.09 5.79 16.27
CA ASN A 157 -30.41 5.27 15.89
C ASN A 157 -30.85 5.60 14.45
N GLU A 158 -30.03 6.32 13.71
CA GLU A 158 -30.29 6.62 12.31
C GLU A 158 -29.77 5.48 11.42
N PRO A 159 -30.43 5.18 10.27
CA PRO A 159 -29.98 4.16 9.35
C PRO A 159 -28.56 4.46 8.86
N ALA A 160 -27.72 3.43 8.84
CA ALA A 160 -26.41 3.48 8.23
C ALA A 160 -26.47 3.03 6.77
N VAL A 161 -25.67 3.66 5.93
CA VAL A 161 -25.51 3.28 4.53
C VAL A 161 -24.02 3.13 4.20
N SER A 162 -23.74 2.26 3.25
CA SER A 162 -22.43 2.12 2.64
C SER A 162 -22.37 2.89 1.31
N TYR A 163 -21.30 2.68 0.56
CA TYR A 163 -21.10 3.30 -0.75
C TYR A 163 -22.39 3.22 -1.60
N ASN A 164 -22.66 4.28 -2.35
CA ASN A 164 -23.77 4.43 -3.29
C ASN A 164 -25.18 4.37 -2.63
N GLY A 165 -25.24 4.52 -1.30
CA GLY A 165 -26.49 4.52 -0.55
C GLY A 165 -27.05 3.15 -0.24
N PHE A 166 -26.31 2.07 -0.48
CA PHE A 166 -26.75 0.74 -0.07
C PHE A 166 -26.91 0.65 1.44
N PRO A 167 -27.95 -0.03 1.93
CA PRO A 167 -28.09 -0.28 3.35
C PRO A 167 -26.86 -0.96 3.94
N PHE A 168 -26.36 -0.45 5.06
CA PHE A 168 -25.26 -1.09 5.76
C PHE A 168 -25.78 -2.32 6.51
N THR A 169 -25.56 -3.49 5.91
CA THR A 169 -26.06 -4.76 6.42
C THR A 169 -24.90 -5.73 6.64
N LEU A 170 -24.63 -6.03 7.92
CA LEU A 170 -23.68 -7.08 8.30
C LEU A 170 -24.43 -8.38 8.59
N THR A 171 -23.91 -9.47 8.07
CA THR A 171 -24.38 -10.84 8.37
C THR A 171 -23.23 -11.68 8.92
N ALA A 172 -23.52 -12.88 9.42
CA ALA A 172 -22.49 -13.83 9.82
C ALA A 172 -21.58 -14.24 8.66
N ALA A 173 -22.05 -14.08 7.41
CA ALA A 173 -21.27 -14.35 6.19
C ALA A 173 -20.57 -13.11 5.62
N GLY A 174 -20.65 -11.95 6.28
CA GLY A 174 -20.05 -10.69 5.83
C GLY A 174 -21.08 -9.66 5.36
N CYS A 175 -20.63 -8.70 4.59
CA CYS A 175 -21.49 -7.67 3.99
C CYS A 175 -22.33 -8.26 2.86
N ARG A 176 -23.54 -7.75 2.73
CA ARG A 176 -24.46 -8.13 1.65
C ARG A 176 -24.15 -7.39 0.35
N GLU A 177 -24.06 -6.07 0.43
CA GLU A 177 -23.72 -5.19 -0.70
C GLU A 177 -22.35 -4.56 -0.49
N SER A 178 -21.73 -4.13 -1.59
CA SER A 178 -20.41 -3.46 -1.59
C SER A 178 -19.30 -4.28 -0.91
N ALA A 179 -19.44 -5.61 -0.87
CA ALA A 179 -18.45 -6.54 -0.35
C ALA A 179 -17.28 -6.72 -1.33
N ALA A 180 -16.20 -7.33 -0.88
CA ALA A 180 -14.97 -7.46 -1.68
C ALA A 180 -15.18 -8.27 -2.98
N ASP A 181 -16.04 -9.28 -2.98
CA ASP A 181 -16.41 -10.07 -4.17
C ASP A 181 -17.13 -9.25 -5.26
N ARG A 182 -17.80 -8.15 -4.86
CA ARG A 182 -18.47 -7.22 -5.79
C ARG A 182 -17.47 -6.29 -6.49
N MET A 183 -16.28 -6.14 -5.96
CA MET A 183 -15.27 -5.25 -6.51
C MET A 183 -14.65 -5.78 -7.81
N GLY A 184 -14.79 -7.07 -8.12
CA GLY A 184 -14.35 -7.69 -9.35
C GLY A 184 -13.17 -8.67 -9.18
N PRO A 185 -12.64 -9.23 -10.28
CA PRO A 185 -11.73 -10.38 -10.27
C PRO A 185 -10.28 -10.02 -9.90
N GLY A 186 -9.99 -8.78 -9.56
CA GLY A 186 -8.66 -8.27 -9.31
C GLY A 186 -8.32 -7.08 -10.21
N TYR A 187 -7.20 -6.42 -9.92
CA TYR A 187 -6.84 -5.15 -10.57
C TYR A 187 -5.39 -5.15 -11.00
N ILE A 188 -5.14 -4.67 -12.21
CA ILE A 188 -3.81 -4.33 -12.71
C ILE A 188 -3.87 -2.88 -13.15
N THR A 189 -3.12 -2.03 -12.47
CA THR A 189 -3.04 -0.61 -12.82
C THR A 189 -1.65 -0.05 -12.53
N ARG A 190 -1.39 1.16 -13.02
CA ARG A 190 -0.19 1.90 -12.65
C ARG A 190 -0.27 2.29 -11.18
N ALA A 191 0.78 1.99 -10.42
CA ALA A 191 0.94 2.47 -9.05
C ALA A 191 1.97 3.59 -9.00
N ILE A 192 1.69 4.61 -8.20
CA ILE A 192 2.59 5.74 -7.93
C ILE A 192 3.00 5.66 -6.47
N LEU A 193 4.29 5.44 -6.23
CA LEU A 193 4.86 5.51 -4.90
C LEU A 193 5.08 6.98 -4.52
N VAL A 194 4.38 7.42 -3.50
CA VAL A 194 4.50 8.75 -2.90
C VAL A 194 5.31 8.62 -1.62
N ASP A 195 6.60 8.92 -1.68
CA ASP A 195 7.52 8.78 -0.54
C ASP A 195 7.58 10.08 0.28
N MET A 196 6.70 10.19 1.27
CA MET A 196 6.62 11.39 2.11
C MET A 196 7.89 11.65 2.92
N PRO A 197 8.54 10.66 3.55
CA PRO A 197 9.84 10.86 4.18
C PRO A 197 10.90 11.43 3.25
N LEU A 198 10.98 10.95 2.01
CA LEU A 198 11.93 11.47 1.02
C LEU A 198 11.62 12.93 0.67
N LEU A 199 10.35 13.25 0.40
CA LEU A 199 9.92 14.61 0.10
C LEU A 199 10.24 15.59 1.25
N LYS A 200 9.91 15.17 2.48
CA LYS A 200 10.09 16.00 3.68
C LYS A 200 11.50 15.92 4.29
N LYS A 201 12.41 15.13 3.69
CA LYS A 201 13.81 14.93 4.12
C LYS A 201 13.92 14.43 5.57
N VAL A 202 13.06 13.50 5.95
CA VAL A 202 13.04 12.85 7.27
C VAL A 202 13.17 11.34 7.12
N LYS A 203 13.50 10.63 8.19
CA LYS A 203 13.57 9.16 8.17
C LYS A 203 12.20 8.51 8.09
N TRP A 204 11.22 9.10 8.76
CA TRP A 204 9.81 8.70 8.79
C TRP A 204 8.94 9.89 9.18
N LEU A 205 7.65 9.79 8.97
CA LEU A 205 6.69 10.70 9.57
C LEU A 205 6.38 10.23 10.99
N GLU A 206 6.30 11.17 11.91
CA GLU A 206 5.82 10.86 13.26
C GLU A 206 4.32 10.50 13.22
N PRO A 207 3.84 9.66 14.14
CA PRO A 207 2.41 9.40 14.27
C PRO A 207 1.59 10.68 14.31
N SER A 208 0.40 10.65 13.72
CA SER A 208 -0.50 11.80 13.59
C SER A 208 0.02 12.96 12.73
N THR A 209 1.12 12.79 11.97
CA THR A 209 1.53 13.77 10.97
C THR A 209 0.55 13.78 9.81
N PRO A 210 -0.18 14.87 9.54
CA PRO A 210 -1.12 14.92 8.43
C PRO A 210 -0.39 14.99 7.08
N ILE A 211 -1.02 14.43 6.06
CA ILE A 211 -0.61 14.55 4.66
C ILE A 211 -1.72 15.30 3.95
N TYR A 212 -1.40 16.44 3.39
CA TYR A 212 -2.34 17.33 2.71
C TYR A 212 -2.26 17.16 1.19
N VAL A 213 -3.24 17.76 0.47
CA VAL A 213 -3.25 17.77 -1.00
C VAL A 213 -1.98 18.44 -1.53
N GLU A 214 -1.52 19.49 -0.89
CA GLU A 214 -0.32 20.23 -1.24
C GLU A 214 0.96 19.36 -1.14
N ASP A 215 0.98 18.37 -0.24
CA ASP A 215 2.07 17.40 -0.16
C ASP A 215 2.08 16.47 -1.39
N LEU A 216 0.90 16.07 -1.89
CA LEU A 216 0.77 15.27 -3.10
C LEU A 216 1.17 16.08 -4.34
N GLU A 217 0.75 17.33 -4.43
CA GLU A 217 1.14 18.25 -5.51
C GLU A 217 2.65 18.54 -5.49
N ALA A 218 3.23 18.67 -4.30
CA ALA A 218 4.68 18.81 -4.15
C ALA A 218 5.42 17.55 -4.59
N TRP A 219 4.85 16.37 -4.30
CA TRP A 219 5.40 15.10 -4.77
C TRP A 219 5.35 14.99 -6.30
N GLU A 220 4.25 15.37 -6.95
CA GLU A 220 4.15 15.37 -8.42
C GLU A 220 5.26 16.21 -9.06
N LYS A 221 5.55 17.37 -8.49
CA LYS A 221 6.64 18.26 -8.94
C LYS A 221 8.01 17.65 -8.68
N PHE A 222 8.22 17.10 -7.48
CA PHE A 222 9.49 16.50 -7.08
C PHE A 222 9.86 15.26 -7.90
N ALA A 223 8.89 14.42 -8.18
CA ALA A 223 9.08 13.16 -8.90
C ALA A 223 8.88 13.30 -10.42
N GLU A 224 8.53 14.50 -10.91
CA GLU A 224 8.22 14.77 -12.33
C GLU A 224 7.15 13.82 -12.89
N ILE A 225 6.12 13.55 -12.09
CA ILE A 225 5.07 12.60 -12.40
C ILE A 225 3.69 13.25 -12.22
N ARG A 226 2.69 12.70 -12.92
CA ARG A 226 1.28 13.09 -12.74
C ARG A 226 0.46 11.92 -12.24
N ILE A 227 -0.31 12.16 -11.20
CA ILE A 227 -1.35 11.27 -10.70
C ILE A 227 -2.56 11.38 -11.63
N GLY A 228 -3.06 10.26 -12.10
CA GLY A 228 -4.16 10.22 -13.07
C GLY A 228 -5.28 9.27 -12.67
N ALA A 229 -6.38 9.36 -13.40
CA ALA A 229 -7.53 8.49 -13.18
C ALA A 229 -7.15 7.01 -13.28
N GLY A 230 -7.59 6.22 -12.32
CA GLY A 230 -7.31 4.78 -12.24
C GLY A 230 -5.90 4.42 -11.77
N ASP A 231 -5.07 5.37 -11.36
CA ASP A 231 -3.81 5.07 -10.68
C ASP A 231 -4.05 4.63 -9.22
N ALA A 232 -3.20 3.76 -8.73
CA ALA A 232 -3.11 3.42 -7.31
C ALA A 232 -2.03 4.27 -6.63
N LEU A 233 -2.37 4.94 -5.53
CA LEU A 233 -1.40 5.69 -4.74
C LEU A 233 -0.87 4.81 -3.61
N LEU A 234 0.44 4.63 -3.56
CA LEU A 234 1.16 3.94 -2.48
C LEU A 234 1.88 4.99 -1.63
N ILE A 235 1.24 5.43 -0.57
CA ILE A 235 1.79 6.48 0.31
C ILE A 235 2.69 5.82 1.35
N ARG A 236 4.01 6.07 1.22
CA ARG A 236 5.00 5.62 2.19
C ARG A 236 5.15 6.68 3.29
N THR A 237 4.93 6.28 4.53
CA THR A 237 5.12 7.15 5.72
C THR A 237 6.40 6.86 6.47
N GLY A 238 7.04 5.72 6.20
CA GLY A 238 8.22 5.26 6.95
C GLY A 238 7.89 4.49 8.22
N ARG A 239 6.61 4.11 8.47
CA ARG A 239 6.17 3.37 9.66
C ARG A 239 7.11 2.20 10.03
N TRP A 240 7.49 1.37 9.05
CA TRP A 240 8.34 0.21 9.30
C TRP A 240 9.79 0.57 9.66
N ALA A 241 10.30 1.67 9.12
CA ALA A 241 11.62 2.19 9.51
C ALA A 241 11.60 2.68 10.95
N LYS A 242 10.55 3.41 11.37
CA LYS A 242 10.36 3.84 12.75
C LYS A 242 10.25 2.63 13.69
N ARG A 243 9.38 1.67 13.36
CA ARG A 243 9.20 0.44 14.15
C ARG A 243 10.50 -0.36 14.31
N ALA A 244 11.33 -0.41 13.28
CA ALA A 244 12.61 -1.09 13.35
C ALA A 244 13.63 -0.36 14.26
N ALA A 245 13.56 0.96 14.32
CA ALA A 245 14.49 1.78 15.10
C ALA A 245 14.06 1.92 16.58
N GLU A 246 12.76 2.07 16.83
CA GLU A 246 12.24 2.43 18.15
C GLU A 246 11.37 1.34 18.80
N GLY A 247 11.08 0.26 18.07
CA GLY A 247 10.18 -0.79 18.50
C GLY A 247 8.70 -0.51 18.17
N PRO A 248 7.80 -1.44 18.50
CA PRO A 248 6.36 -1.28 18.30
C PRO A 248 5.76 -0.26 19.28
N TRP A 249 4.72 0.45 18.86
CA TRP A 249 3.96 1.37 19.71
C TRP A 249 2.47 1.04 19.66
N ALA A 250 1.71 1.51 20.66
CA ALA A 250 0.28 1.23 20.75
C ALA A 250 -0.48 1.72 19.51
N TYR A 251 -1.43 0.91 19.01
CA TYR A 251 -2.22 1.22 17.83
C TYR A 251 -2.99 2.54 17.94
N SER A 252 -3.44 2.87 19.17
CA SER A 252 -4.12 4.14 19.47
C SER A 252 -3.25 5.39 19.29
N GLN A 253 -1.94 5.20 19.07
CA GLN A 253 -0.97 6.29 18.84
C GLN A 253 -0.49 6.32 17.36
N ALA A 254 -1.13 5.53 16.50
CA ALA A 254 -0.75 5.42 15.09
C ALA A 254 -1.38 6.50 14.21
#